data_48592cbbe617c58d905cc1936d65dd66
#
_entry.id   48592cbbe617c58d905cc1936d65dd66
#
_cell.length_a   1.000
_cell.length_b   1.000
_cell.length_c   1.000
_cell.angle_alpha   90.00
_cell.angle_beta   90.00
_cell.angle_gamma   90.00
#
_symmetry.space_group_name_H-M   'P 1'
#
loop_
_entity.id
_entity.type
_entity.pdbx_description
1 polymer ?
#
loop_
_entity_poly.entity_id
_entity_poly.type
_entity_poly.pdbx_seq_one_letter_code
_entity_poly.pdbx_strand_id
1 'polypeptide(L)'
;MSGKPFHLAWFLHGSSAQSWGQPWTGHIGTSWMYPELFLDMARALERACFDYILLEDSTAVSESLHGSSEVYLRRGIAVPRQDKAIVAALMAQVTSRIGIVPTFGTYAYHPYLLARQITTLDQVSGGRIGWNVVTGSSDLSGKNFGVDALPEHDLRYDMADEYMEACRGLWGAWDPDAVIADRERGILVDHTKVRAFEFNGKYYRTRGPL
;
A
#
# COMPACT_ATOMS: atom_id res chain seq x y z
N MET A 1 -1.81 -35.68 -13.67
CA MET A 1 -2.16 -34.34 -14.19
C MET A 1 -1.83 -33.33 -13.09
N SER A 2 -0.75 -32.59 -13.21
CA SER A 2 -0.49 -31.48 -12.28
C SER A 2 -1.43 -30.34 -12.67
N GLY A 3 -2.53 -30.16 -11.93
CA GLY A 3 -3.38 -29.00 -12.10
C GLY A 3 -2.55 -27.73 -11.85
N LYS A 4 -2.88 -26.63 -12.54
CA LYS A 4 -2.29 -25.32 -12.22
C LYS A 4 -2.57 -25.00 -10.74
N PRO A 5 -1.60 -24.45 -10.00
CA PRO A 5 -1.83 -24.07 -8.62
C PRO A 5 -2.99 -23.07 -8.53
N PHE A 6 -3.83 -23.24 -7.52
CA PHE A 6 -4.92 -22.31 -7.23
C PHE A 6 -4.40 -21.31 -6.18
N HIS A 7 -4.52 -20.01 -6.48
CA HIS A 7 -4.06 -18.94 -5.60
C HIS A 7 -5.25 -18.27 -4.91
N LEU A 8 -5.18 -18.12 -3.59
CA LEU A 8 -6.19 -17.49 -2.76
C LEU A 8 -5.72 -16.13 -2.26
N ALA A 9 -6.54 -15.12 -2.47
CA ALA A 9 -6.34 -13.81 -1.90
C ALA A 9 -7.49 -13.45 -0.97
N TRP A 10 -7.18 -12.80 0.14
CA TRP A 10 -8.18 -12.19 0.99
C TRP A 10 -8.27 -10.70 0.70
N PHE A 11 -9.44 -10.24 0.27
CA PHE A 11 -9.71 -8.80 0.13
C PHE A 11 -10.14 -8.27 1.49
N LEU A 12 -9.23 -7.57 2.17
CA LEU A 12 -9.51 -6.98 3.45
C LEU A 12 -10.03 -5.57 3.26
N HIS A 13 -11.30 -5.38 3.60
CA HIS A 13 -11.94 -4.06 3.57
C HIS A 13 -11.18 -3.07 4.47
N GLY A 14 -11.08 -1.82 4.02
CA GLY A 14 -10.23 -0.80 4.62
C GLY A 14 -10.59 -0.35 6.04
N SER A 15 -11.75 -0.77 6.58
CA SER A 15 -12.17 -0.44 7.94
C SER A 15 -12.32 -1.68 8.80
N SER A 16 -11.66 -1.71 9.95
CA SER A 16 -11.84 -2.75 10.96
C SER A 16 -13.20 -2.68 11.66
N ALA A 17 -13.85 -1.53 11.66
CA ALA A 17 -15.10 -1.29 12.37
C ALA A 17 -16.37 -1.63 11.55
N GLN A 18 -16.25 -2.08 10.31
CA GLN A 18 -17.40 -2.25 9.40
C GLN A 18 -18.54 -3.11 9.96
N SER A 19 -18.23 -4.12 10.76
CA SER A 19 -19.22 -5.03 11.33
C SER A 19 -19.53 -4.76 12.80
N TRP A 20 -19.19 -3.58 13.31
CA TRP A 20 -19.21 -3.23 14.73
C TRP A 20 -20.55 -3.51 15.45
N GLY A 21 -21.67 -3.40 14.72
CA GLY A 21 -23.01 -3.60 15.27
C GLY A 21 -23.44 -5.07 15.37
N GLN A 22 -22.62 -6.02 14.98
CA GLN A 22 -22.95 -7.43 15.02
C GLN A 22 -22.58 -8.06 16.38
N PRO A 23 -23.44 -8.93 16.96
CA PRO A 23 -23.21 -9.45 18.32
C PRO A 23 -21.92 -10.28 18.47
N TRP A 24 -21.36 -10.83 17.37
CA TRP A 24 -20.15 -11.65 17.43
C TRP A 24 -18.84 -10.84 17.26
N THR A 25 -18.91 -9.53 17.06
CA THR A 25 -17.71 -8.71 16.80
C THR A 25 -17.06 -8.18 18.08
N GLY A 26 -17.60 -8.53 19.24
CA GLY A 26 -17.03 -8.12 20.53
C GLY A 26 -16.92 -6.60 20.66
N HIS A 27 -15.76 -6.12 21.00
CA HIS A 27 -15.50 -4.69 21.29
C HIS A 27 -14.97 -3.90 20.08
N ILE A 28 -15.07 -4.43 18.86
CA ILE A 28 -14.44 -3.80 17.69
C ILE A 28 -14.92 -2.35 17.45
N GLY A 29 -16.15 -2.02 17.83
CA GLY A 29 -16.69 -0.66 17.76
C GLY A 29 -15.92 0.36 18.61
N THR A 30 -15.27 -0.09 19.68
CA THR A 30 -14.48 0.75 20.59
C THR A 30 -12.97 0.47 20.52
N SER A 31 -12.55 -0.64 19.94
CA SER A 31 -11.15 -1.05 19.82
C SER A 31 -10.62 -1.01 18.38
N TRP A 32 -11.35 -0.45 17.45
CA TRP A 32 -10.96 -0.40 16.03
C TRP A 32 -9.59 0.25 15.77
N MET A 33 -9.15 1.12 16.66
CA MET A 33 -7.88 1.83 16.56
C MET A 33 -6.66 0.95 16.87
N TYR A 34 -6.87 -0.17 17.55
CA TYR A 34 -5.80 -1.09 17.87
C TYR A 34 -5.58 -2.11 16.76
N PRO A 35 -4.38 -2.65 16.61
CA PRO A 35 -4.04 -3.49 15.46
C PRO A 35 -4.49 -4.96 15.58
N GLU A 36 -5.01 -5.40 16.72
CA GLU A 36 -5.25 -6.81 17.05
C GLU A 36 -6.05 -7.55 15.97
N LEU A 37 -7.12 -6.94 15.47
CA LEU A 37 -7.93 -7.57 14.41
C LEU A 37 -7.08 -7.87 13.16
N PHE A 38 -6.28 -6.90 12.73
CA PHE A 38 -5.43 -7.06 11.55
C PHE A 38 -4.34 -8.11 11.77
N LEU A 39 -3.72 -8.11 12.96
CA LEU A 39 -2.66 -9.07 13.30
C LEU A 39 -3.20 -10.50 13.39
N ASP A 40 -4.33 -10.69 14.04
CA ASP A 40 -4.96 -12.01 14.20
C ASP A 40 -5.48 -12.53 12.86
N MET A 41 -6.05 -11.67 12.03
CA MET A 41 -6.47 -12.02 10.67
C MET A 41 -5.27 -12.44 9.81
N ALA A 42 -4.16 -11.69 9.84
CA ALA A 42 -2.96 -12.05 9.08
C ALA A 42 -2.43 -13.43 9.48
N ARG A 43 -2.34 -13.71 10.81
CA ARG A 43 -1.94 -15.04 11.31
C ARG A 43 -2.90 -16.13 10.89
N ALA A 44 -4.21 -15.86 10.94
CA ALA A 44 -5.23 -16.84 10.58
C ALA A 44 -5.20 -17.17 9.08
N LEU A 45 -5.09 -16.16 8.22
CA LEU A 45 -5.00 -16.33 6.78
C LEU A 45 -3.71 -17.04 6.35
N GLU A 46 -2.58 -16.75 7.00
CA GLU A 46 -1.33 -17.48 6.76
C GLU A 46 -1.45 -18.95 7.16
N ARG A 47 -2.08 -19.28 8.31
CA ARG A 47 -2.36 -20.66 8.70
C ARG A 47 -3.30 -21.37 7.74
N ALA A 48 -4.25 -20.64 7.15
CA ALA A 48 -5.21 -21.15 6.17
C ALA A 48 -4.62 -21.21 4.74
N CYS A 49 -3.31 -20.94 4.58
CA CYS A 49 -2.60 -21.01 3.30
C CYS A 49 -3.13 -20.07 2.22
N PHE A 50 -3.57 -18.89 2.59
CA PHE A 50 -3.80 -17.81 1.63
C PHE A 50 -2.46 -17.30 1.10
N ASP A 51 -2.40 -16.98 -0.20
CA ASP A 51 -1.19 -16.48 -0.85
C ASP A 51 -0.92 -15.03 -0.49
N TYR A 52 -1.97 -14.19 -0.44
CA TYR A 52 -1.81 -12.79 -0.03
C TYR A 52 -3.09 -12.16 0.56
N ILE A 53 -2.88 -11.04 1.25
CA ILE A 53 -3.93 -10.15 1.77
C ILE A 53 -3.86 -8.84 1.00
N LEU A 54 -4.93 -8.47 0.32
CA LEU A 54 -5.08 -7.16 -0.30
C LEU A 54 -5.76 -6.23 0.70
N LEU A 55 -5.06 -5.16 1.08
CA LEU A 55 -5.56 -4.13 2.00
C LEU A 55 -6.20 -3.01 1.20
N GLU A 56 -7.52 -3.03 1.09
CA GLU A 56 -8.27 -1.96 0.43
C GLU A 56 -8.11 -0.64 1.19
N ASP A 57 -8.04 0.47 0.45
CA ASP A 57 -8.02 1.80 1.03
C ASP A 57 -8.78 2.83 0.21
N SER A 58 -9.18 3.89 0.89
CA SER A 58 -9.72 5.11 0.32
C SER A 58 -9.32 6.29 1.21
N THR A 59 -8.96 7.38 0.60
CA THR A 59 -8.51 8.59 1.29
C THR A 59 -9.65 9.57 1.60
N ALA A 60 -10.90 9.16 1.39
CA ALA A 60 -12.07 9.98 1.71
C ALA A 60 -13.19 9.18 2.35
N VAL A 61 -13.99 9.84 3.18
CA VAL A 61 -15.28 9.33 3.61
C VAL A 61 -16.28 9.59 2.50
N SER A 62 -17.04 8.58 2.10
CA SER A 62 -18.00 8.70 1.01
C SER A 62 -19.16 9.65 1.37
N GLU A 63 -19.62 10.41 0.38
CA GLU A 63 -20.82 11.24 0.39
C GLU A 63 -21.82 10.83 -0.71
N SER A 64 -21.66 9.62 -1.26
CA SER A 64 -22.45 9.18 -2.42
C SER A 64 -23.94 9.02 -2.14
N LEU A 65 -24.33 8.86 -0.87
CA LEU A 65 -25.73 8.80 -0.49
C LEU A 65 -26.23 10.19 -0.11
N HIS A 66 -27.07 10.76 -0.95
CA HIS A 66 -27.71 12.08 -0.77
C HIS A 66 -26.72 13.25 -0.53
N GLY A 67 -25.48 13.13 -1.00
CA GLY A 67 -24.46 14.16 -0.79
C GLY A 67 -24.00 14.31 0.66
N SER A 68 -24.13 13.28 1.49
CA SER A 68 -23.82 13.33 2.91
C SER A 68 -23.02 12.12 3.36
N SER A 69 -22.04 12.35 4.24
CA SER A 69 -21.28 11.29 4.92
C SER A 69 -22.04 10.71 6.14
N GLU A 70 -23.21 11.22 6.50
CA GLU A 70 -23.91 10.84 7.73
C GLU A 70 -24.11 9.34 7.89
N VAL A 71 -24.63 8.67 6.87
CA VAL A 71 -24.91 7.22 6.93
C VAL A 71 -23.63 6.40 7.07
N TYR A 72 -22.55 6.81 6.41
CA TYR A 72 -21.25 6.14 6.48
C TYR A 72 -20.66 6.23 7.89
N LEU A 73 -20.69 7.42 8.48
CA LEU A 73 -20.21 7.66 9.84
C LEU A 73 -21.08 6.97 10.89
N ARG A 74 -22.40 7.11 10.81
CA ARG A 74 -23.32 6.50 11.79
C ARG A 74 -23.29 4.98 11.79
N ARG A 75 -23.02 4.37 10.64
CA ARG A 75 -23.04 2.91 10.48
C ARG A 75 -21.65 2.28 10.47
N GLY A 76 -20.59 3.08 10.48
CA GLY A 76 -19.21 2.58 10.37
C GLY A 76 -18.93 1.94 9.01
N ILE A 77 -19.59 2.43 7.93
CA ILE A 77 -19.39 1.88 6.59
C ILE A 77 -18.09 2.43 6.01
N ALA A 78 -17.08 1.56 5.88
CA ALA A 78 -15.77 1.91 5.37
C ALA A 78 -15.05 3.02 6.16
N VAL A 79 -15.44 3.25 7.40
CA VAL A 79 -14.83 4.22 8.33
C VAL A 79 -14.90 3.64 9.76
N PRO A 80 -13.99 4.05 10.65
CA PRO A 80 -12.76 4.79 10.40
C PRO A 80 -11.71 3.94 9.67
N ARG A 81 -10.67 4.58 9.09
CA ARG A 81 -9.58 3.90 8.37
C ARG A 81 -8.24 4.24 8.98
N GLN A 82 -7.33 3.28 8.89
CA GLN A 82 -5.93 3.44 9.28
C GLN A 82 -5.06 3.43 8.02
N ASP A 83 -3.90 4.07 8.07
CA ASP A 83 -2.90 4.06 7.00
C ASP A 83 -2.44 2.62 6.69
N LYS A 84 -2.51 2.24 5.42
CA LYS A 84 -2.24 0.86 5.01
C LYS A 84 -0.76 0.50 5.00
N ALA A 85 0.15 1.48 4.93
CA ALA A 85 1.57 1.20 5.10
C ALA A 85 1.87 0.75 6.54
N ILE A 86 1.29 1.45 7.52
CA ILE A 86 1.47 1.12 8.93
C ILE A 86 0.88 -0.26 9.24
N VAL A 87 -0.36 -0.51 8.79
CA VAL A 87 -1.03 -1.80 8.98
C VAL A 87 -0.25 -2.94 8.30
N ALA A 88 0.23 -2.74 7.08
CA ALA A 88 1.04 -3.72 6.35
C ALA A 88 2.34 -4.06 7.09
N ALA A 89 3.05 -3.06 7.61
CA ALA A 89 4.26 -3.26 8.40
C ALA A 89 3.98 -4.10 9.65
N LEU A 90 2.90 -3.81 10.38
CA LEU A 90 2.50 -4.58 11.56
C LEU A 90 2.13 -6.03 11.20
N MET A 91 1.36 -6.26 10.13
CA MET A 91 1.02 -7.61 9.64
C MET A 91 2.28 -8.40 9.23
N ALA A 92 3.24 -7.73 8.58
CA ALA A 92 4.50 -8.35 8.15
C ALA A 92 5.31 -8.90 9.34
N GLN A 93 5.26 -8.25 10.51
CA GLN A 93 5.97 -8.66 11.71
C GLN A 93 5.39 -9.91 12.38
N VAL A 94 4.14 -10.27 12.11
CA VAL A 94 3.46 -11.42 12.73
C VAL A 94 3.24 -12.59 11.77
N THR A 95 3.76 -12.48 10.55
CA THR A 95 3.68 -13.47 9.48
C THR A 95 5.05 -13.73 8.85
N SER A 96 5.19 -14.83 8.12
CA SER A 96 6.46 -15.24 7.52
C SER A 96 6.39 -15.64 6.05
N ARG A 97 5.21 -15.88 5.51
CA ARG A 97 5.01 -16.38 4.13
C ARG A 97 3.99 -15.61 3.33
N ILE A 98 2.86 -15.25 3.94
CA ILE A 98 1.76 -14.60 3.23
C ILE A 98 2.18 -13.24 2.66
N GLY A 99 1.83 -12.97 1.41
CA GLY A 99 2.01 -11.67 0.78
C GLY A 99 1.08 -10.62 1.37
N ILE A 100 1.52 -9.37 1.43
CA ILE A 100 0.71 -8.25 1.92
C ILE A 100 0.72 -7.18 0.85
N VAL A 101 -0.47 -6.78 0.40
CA VAL A 101 -0.66 -5.91 -0.76
C VAL A 101 -1.47 -4.67 -0.35
N PRO A 102 -0.80 -3.65 0.25
CA PRO A 102 -1.45 -2.39 0.56
C PRO A 102 -1.87 -1.63 -0.71
N THR A 103 -2.95 -0.86 -0.60
CA THR A 103 -3.44 0.03 -1.64
C THR A 103 -2.86 1.43 -1.45
N PHE A 104 -2.25 1.97 -2.53
CA PHE A 104 -1.82 3.37 -2.57
C PHE A 104 -2.24 4.02 -3.88
N GLY A 105 -2.80 5.23 -3.78
CA GLY A 105 -3.21 6.01 -4.93
C GLY A 105 -2.05 6.83 -5.51
N THR A 106 -1.85 6.77 -6.83
CA THR A 106 -0.83 7.56 -7.52
C THR A 106 -1.04 9.07 -7.42
N TYR A 107 -2.27 9.49 -7.13
CA TYR A 107 -2.64 10.89 -6.93
C TYR A 107 -2.26 11.44 -5.53
N ALA A 108 -2.06 10.54 -4.55
CA ALA A 108 -1.86 10.91 -3.15
C ALA A 108 -0.39 11.02 -2.75
N TYR A 109 0.51 10.42 -3.51
CA TYR A 109 1.94 10.34 -3.18
C TYR A 109 2.80 10.79 -4.35
N HIS A 110 3.91 11.44 -4.05
CA HIS A 110 4.97 11.63 -5.03
C HIS A 110 5.69 10.30 -5.30
N PRO A 111 6.07 9.93 -6.56
CA PRO A 111 6.65 8.63 -6.87
C PRO A 111 7.91 8.29 -6.07
N TYR A 112 8.78 9.26 -5.78
CA TYR A 112 9.95 9.05 -4.92
C TYR A 112 9.56 8.60 -3.51
N LEU A 113 8.58 9.27 -2.90
CA LEU A 113 8.15 8.96 -1.54
C LEU A 113 7.53 7.58 -1.46
N LEU A 114 6.65 7.25 -2.40
CA LEU A 114 5.99 5.94 -2.42
C LEU A 114 6.96 4.82 -2.77
N ALA A 115 7.85 5.00 -3.75
CA ALA A 115 8.88 4.02 -4.08
C ALA A 115 9.73 3.69 -2.84
N ARG A 116 10.17 4.71 -2.10
CA ARG A 116 10.91 4.54 -0.85
C ARG A 116 10.09 3.80 0.22
N GLN A 117 8.82 4.13 0.38
CA GLN A 117 7.93 3.50 1.36
C GLN A 117 7.74 2.01 1.06
N ILE A 118 7.47 1.68 -0.21
CA ILE A 118 7.32 0.29 -0.67
C ILE A 118 8.62 -0.48 -0.49
N THR A 119 9.77 0.09 -0.85
CA THR A 119 11.09 -0.53 -0.60
C THR A 119 11.28 -0.85 0.88
N THR A 120 10.94 0.09 1.76
CA THR A 120 11.06 -0.14 3.21
C THR A 120 10.15 -1.28 3.68
N LEU A 121 8.88 -1.28 3.22
CA LEU A 121 7.93 -2.35 3.54
C LEU A 121 8.42 -3.71 3.02
N ASP A 122 8.99 -3.75 1.83
CA ASP A 122 9.53 -4.96 1.23
C ASP A 122 10.71 -5.51 2.05
N GLN A 123 11.64 -4.65 2.43
CA GLN A 123 12.78 -5.01 3.28
C GLN A 123 12.34 -5.55 4.64
N VAL A 124 11.44 -4.86 5.35
CA VAL A 124 11.00 -5.31 6.69
C VAL A 124 10.08 -6.53 6.65
N SER A 125 9.47 -6.82 5.51
CA SER A 125 8.66 -8.02 5.31
C SER A 125 9.47 -9.23 4.80
N GLY A 126 10.71 -9.03 4.36
CA GLY A 126 11.53 -10.07 3.72
C GLY A 126 11.04 -10.42 2.31
N GLY A 127 10.69 -9.42 1.50
CA GLY A 127 10.32 -9.59 0.10
C GLY A 127 8.86 -10.01 -0.14
N ARG A 128 7.95 -9.69 0.77
CA ARG A 128 6.54 -10.14 0.70
C ARG A 128 5.53 -9.03 0.44
N ILE A 129 5.99 -7.83 0.04
CA ILE A 129 5.09 -6.71 -0.25
C ILE A 129 4.72 -6.68 -1.72
N GLY A 130 3.41 -6.55 -1.97
CA GLY A 130 2.89 -6.09 -3.25
C GLY A 130 2.38 -4.65 -3.15
N TRP A 131 1.89 -4.12 -4.23
CA TRP A 131 1.21 -2.83 -4.27
C TRP A 131 -0.04 -2.91 -5.15
N ASN A 132 -1.19 -2.64 -4.55
CA ASN A 132 -2.42 -2.42 -5.30
C ASN A 132 -2.44 -0.96 -5.80
N VAL A 133 -2.08 -0.80 -7.07
CA VAL A 133 -2.00 0.52 -7.73
C VAL A 133 -3.40 1.01 -8.06
N VAL A 134 -3.77 2.19 -7.58
CA VAL A 134 -5.06 2.82 -7.90
C VAL A 134 -4.87 4.28 -8.33
N THR A 135 -5.71 4.71 -9.25
CA THR A 135 -5.67 6.08 -9.81
C THR A 135 -6.71 7.02 -9.18
N GLY A 136 -7.45 6.52 -8.19
CA GLY A 136 -8.54 7.23 -7.54
C GLY A 136 -9.90 7.00 -8.23
N SER A 137 -10.98 7.14 -7.46
CA SER A 137 -12.36 6.90 -7.91
C SER A 137 -13.34 8.01 -7.51
N SER A 138 -12.90 8.98 -6.71
CA SER A 138 -13.76 10.04 -6.19
C SER A 138 -13.01 11.36 -6.07
N ASP A 139 -13.64 12.45 -6.49
CA ASP A 139 -13.09 13.80 -6.36
C ASP A 139 -12.88 14.20 -4.88
N LEU A 140 -13.66 13.64 -3.96
CA LEU A 140 -13.45 13.82 -2.53
C LEU A 140 -12.05 13.39 -2.09
N SER A 141 -11.52 12.33 -2.71
CA SER A 141 -10.15 11.89 -2.47
C SER A 141 -9.13 12.94 -2.92
N GLY A 142 -9.35 13.57 -4.09
CA GLY A 142 -8.49 14.64 -4.59
C GLY A 142 -8.48 15.87 -3.69
N LYS A 143 -9.65 16.25 -3.16
CA LYS A 143 -9.79 17.42 -2.26
C LYS A 143 -8.93 17.30 -1.01
N ASN A 144 -8.74 16.11 -0.48
CA ASN A 144 -7.86 15.88 0.66
C ASN A 144 -6.36 16.13 0.35
N PHE A 145 -6.01 16.21 -0.93
CA PHE A 145 -4.65 16.52 -1.42
C PHE A 145 -4.56 17.88 -2.13
N GLY A 146 -5.56 18.74 -1.93
CA GLY A 146 -5.53 20.12 -2.40
C GLY A 146 -5.91 20.34 -3.86
N VAL A 147 -6.60 19.36 -4.48
CA VAL A 147 -7.16 19.51 -5.84
C VAL A 147 -8.69 19.44 -5.78
N ASP A 148 -9.38 20.27 -6.55
CA ASP A 148 -10.85 20.34 -6.54
C ASP A 148 -11.51 19.08 -7.10
N ALA A 149 -10.88 18.45 -8.08
CA ALA A 149 -11.30 17.22 -8.70
C ALA A 149 -10.08 16.39 -9.14
N LEU A 150 -10.25 15.08 -9.23
CA LEU A 150 -9.26 14.22 -9.86
C LEU A 150 -9.20 14.52 -11.37
N PRO A 151 -8.03 14.38 -12.02
CA PRO A 151 -7.95 14.43 -13.47
C PRO A 151 -8.93 13.47 -14.13
N GLU A 152 -9.24 13.72 -15.38
CA GLU A 152 -10.09 12.90 -16.23
C GLU A 152 -9.58 11.44 -16.24
N HIS A 153 -10.49 10.47 -16.42
CA HIS A 153 -10.20 9.05 -16.25
C HIS A 153 -8.96 8.58 -17.02
N ASP A 154 -8.92 8.80 -18.32
CA ASP A 154 -7.82 8.30 -19.16
C ASP A 154 -6.50 9.02 -18.84
N LEU A 155 -6.58 10.32 -18.56
CA LEU A 155 -5.41 11.09 -18.13
C LEU A 155 -4.81 10.54 -16.82
N ARG A 156 -5.63 10.05 -15.89
CA ARG A 156 -5.11 9.44 -14.67
C ARG A 156 -4.33 8.15 -14.93
N TYR A 157 -4.72 7.39 -15.96
CA TYR A 157 -3.96 6.19 -16.37
C TYR A 157 -2.66 6.56 -17.08
N ASP A 158 -2.65 7.57 -17.95
CA ASP A 158 -1.41 8.09 -18.53
C ASP A 158 -0.44 8.57 -17.45
N MET A 159 -0.95 9.27 -16.43
CA MET A 159 -0.16 9.70 -15.28
C MET A 159 0.36 8.50 -14.48
N ALA A 160 -0.45 7.46 -14.31
CA ALA A 160 -0.06 6.26 -13.56
C ALA A 160 1.02 5.46 -14.29
N ASP A 161 0.98 5.38 -15.61
CA ASP A 161 2.02 4.72 -16.40
C ASP A 161 3.38 5.41 -16.20
N GLU A 162 3.41 6.73 -16.33
CA GLU A 162 4.63 7.52 -16.07
C GLU A 162 5.08 7.40 -14.60
N TYR A 163 4.15 7.38 -13.66
CA TYR A 163 4.43 7.15 -12.25
C TYR A 163 5.14 5.82 -12.01
N MET A 164 4.64 4.75 -12.63
CA MET A 164 5.22 3.41 -12.52
C MET A 164 6.61 3.33 -13.15
N GLU A 165 6.84 4.05 -14.25
CA GLU A 165 8.16 4.17 -14.87
C GLU A 165 9.16 4.82 -13.91
N ALA A 166 8.77 5.94 -13.29
CA ALA A 166 9.59 6.60 -12.28
C ALA A 166 9.92 5.69 -11.09
N CYS A 167 8.94 4.97 -10.56
CA CYS A 167 9.15 4.02 -9.45
C CYS A 167 10.10 2.88 -9.84
N ARG A 168 9.92 2.27 -11.02
CA ARG A 168 10.80 1.19 -11.51
C ARG A 168 12.24 1.66 -11.70
N GLY A 169 12.44 2.87 -12.21
CA GLY A 169 13.77 3.45 -12.34
C GLY A 169 14.46 3.68 -10.99
N LEU A 170 13.70 4.14 -10.00
CA LEU A 170 14.19 4.31 -8.64
C LEU A 170 14.59 2.98 -7.99
N TRP A 171 13.75 1.93 -8.12
CA TRP A 171 14.06 0.59 -7.60
C TRP A 171 15.23 -0.06 -8.34
N GLY A 172 15.38 0.18 -9.65
CA GLY A 172 16.49 -0.31 -10.45
C GLY A 172 17.79 0.47 -10.31
N ALA A 173 17.86 1.49 -9.45
CA ALA A 173 19.04 2.31 -9.28
C ALA A 173 20.20 1.61 -8.52
N TRP A 174 19.89 0.59 -7.74
CA TRP A 174 20.85 -0.24 -7.02
C TRP A 174 20.97 -1.59 -7.68
N ASP A 175 22.19 -2.04 -7.97
CA ASP A 175 22.40 -3.42 -8.38
C ASP A 175 22.24 -4.36 -7.16
N PRO A 176 21.76 -5.60 -7.35
CA PRO A 176 21.48 -6.51 -6.23
C PRO A 176 22.71 -6.83 -5.36
N ASP A 177 23.91 -6.73 -5.92
CA ASP A 177 25.19 -6.99 -5.26
C ASP A 177 25.98 -5.71 -4.94
N ALA A 178 25.31 -4.56 -4.90
CA ALA A 178 25.97 -3.29 -4.57
C ALA A 178 26.45 -3.23 -3.11
N VAL A 179 25.76 -3.87 -2.18
CA VAL A 179 26.15 -3.91 -0.76
C VAL A 179 27.17 -5.03 -0.54
N ILE A 180 28.43 -4.68 -0.32
CA ILE A 180 29.54 -5.62 -0.13
C ILE A 180 29.95 -5.79 1.34
N ALA A 181 29.68 -4.81 2.19
CA ALA A 181 29.93 -4.82 3.63
C ALA A 181 31.36 -5.28 4.03
N ASP A 182 32.38 -4.84 3.31
CA ASP A 182 33.79 -5.15 3.57
C ASP A 182 34.29 -4.34 4.77
N ARG A 183 34.36 -4.98 5.91
CA ARG A 183 34.81 -4.36 7.17
C ARG A 183 36.31 -4.05 7.18
N GLU A 184 37.13 -4.82 6.51
CA GLU A 184 38.57 -4.64 6.51
C GLU A 184 38.96 -3.37 5.74
N ARG A 185 38.30 -3.13 4.62
CA ARG A 185 38.50 -1.92 3.80
C ARG A 185 37.61 -0.75 4.20
N GLY A 186 36.65 -0.97 5.11
CA GLY A 186 35.68 0.04 5.51
C GLY A 186 34.70 0.44 4.40
N ILE A 187 34.38 -0.49 3.50
CA ILE A 187 33.50 -0.22 2.35
C ILE A 187 32.17 -0.96 2.56
N LEU A 188 31.09 -0.22 2.73
CA LEU A 188 29.75 -0.78 2.83
C LEU A 188 29.16 -1.10 1.45
N VAL A 189 29.27 -0.15 0.52
CA VAL A 189 28.65 -0.21 -0.79
C VAL A 189 29.67 0.04 -1.88
N ASP A 190 29.64 -0.78 -2.93
CA ASP A 190 30.30 -0.46 -4.19
C ASP A 190 29.52 0.65 -4.90
N HIS A 191 30.01 1.87 -4.79
CA HIS A 191 29.35 3.04 -5.33
C HIS A 191 29.18 3.00 -6.86
N THR A 192 29.97 2.20 -7.58
CA THR A 192 29.86 2.05 -9.04
C THR A 192 28.63 1.24 -9.46
N LYS A 193 28.04 0.51 -8.51
CA LYS A 193 26.82 -0.29 -8.66
C LYS A 193 25.55 0.42 -8.18
N VAL A 194 25.67 1.71 -7.85
CA VAL A 194 24.53 2.57 -7.49
C VAL A 194 24.47 3.74 -8.47
N ARG A 195 23.42 3.75 -9.28
CA ARG A 195 23.27 4.75 -10.34
C ARG A 195 22.48 5.95 -9.85
N ALA A 196 22.92 7.15 -10.19
CA ALA A 196 22.05 8.32 -10.13
C ALA A 196 20.96 8.15 -11.21
N PHE A 197 19.73 8.01 -10.77
CA PHE A 197 18.57 7.93 -11.64
C PHE A 197 17.87 9.29 -11.67
N GLU A 198 17.83 9.92 -12.83
CA GLU A 198 17.14 11.19 -13.03
C GLU A 198 15.97 10.96 -13.99
N PHE A 199 14.77 11.22 -13.50
CA PHE A 199 13.53 11.08 -14.26
C PHE A 199 12.90 12.46 -14.51
N ASN A 200 12.71 12.81 -15.76
CA ASN A 200 12.12 14.07 -16.20
C ASN A 200 10.93 13.78 -17.14
N GLY A 201 9.82 13.34 -16.57
CA GLY A 201 8.58 13.04 -17.30
C GLY A 201 7.73 14.28 -17.54
N LYS A 202 6.58 14.04 -18.16
CA LYS A 202 5.56 15.06 -18.41
C LYS A 202 4.85 15.49 -17.12
N TYR A 203 4.60 14.53 -16.23
CA TYR A 203 3.82 14.72 -15.00
C TYR A 203 4.69 14.69 -13.74
N TYR A 204 5.75 13.89 -13.76
CA TYR A 204 6.60 13.69 -12.58
C TYR A 204 8.06 13.95 -12.86
N ARG A 205 8.74 14.43 -11.84
CA ARG A 205 10.20 14.58 -11.85
C ARG A 205 10.75 14.03 -10.54
N THR A 206 11.81 13.24 -10.63
CA THR A 206 12.46 12.72 -9.44
C THR A 206 13.93 12.42 -9.72
N ARG A 207 14.71 12.40 -8.66
CA ARG A 207 16.12 12.00 -8.72
C ARG A 207 16.42 11.03 -7.60
N GLY A 208 16.95 9.86 -8.00
CA GLY A 208 17.45 8.83 -7.09
C GLY A 208 18.96 8.94 -6.86
N PRO A 209 19.54 7.93 -6.19
CA PRO A 209 18.90 6.68 -5.74
C PRO A 209 17.99 6.86 -4.53
N LEU A 210 17.26 5.75 -4.17
CA LEU A 210 16.47 5.66 -2.94
C LEU A 210 17.38 5.54 -1.71
#